data_0bd656375009862b5e0f34b355269c4d
#
_entry.id   0bd656375009862b5e0f34b355269c4d
#
_cell.length_a   1.000
_cell.length_b   1.000
_cell.length_c   1.000
_cell.angle_alpha   90.00
_cell.angle_beta   90.00
_cell.angle_gamma   90.00
#
_symmetry.space_group_name_H-M   'P 1'
#
loop_
_entity.id
_entity.type
_entity.pdbx_description
1 polymer ?
#
loop_
_entity_poly.entity_id
_entity_poly.type
_entity_poly.pdbx_seq_one_letter_code
_entity_poly.pdbx_strand_id
1 'polypeptide(L)'
;MGFKCGIVGLPNVGKSTLFNALTNSSKAQAANFPFCTIDPNIGVVPVPDYRLDELVKISNSKKKINTTISFVDIAGLVEGASKGEGLGNKFLSHIREVDAVIHLIRCFDSDDIQNVNPTVDPIRDLEIIETEMSLADLESIQKRLDKKNKKNNDENQNQILDRAQNLSLIHI
;
A
#
# COMPACT_ATOMS: atom_id res chain seq x y z
N MET A 1 10.21 4.85 14.04
CA MET A 1 9.76 4.19 12.81
C MET A 1 8.94 5.21 12.04
N GLY A 2 9.20 5.45 10.76
CA GLY A 2 8.41 6.34 9.93
C GLY A 2 7.14 5.62 9.44
N PHE A 3 6.08 6.38 9.13
CA PHE A 3 4.84 5.88 8.56
C PHE A 3 5.08 5.42 7.11
N LYS A 4 4.62 4.22 6.75
CA LYS A 4 4.75 3.64 5.42
C LYS A 4 3.42 3.63 4.69
N CYS A 5 3.40 4.14 3.45
CA CYS A 5 2.23 4.17 2.57
C CYS A 5 2.51 3.36 1.30
N GLY A 6 1.70 2.35 1.04
CA GLY A 6 1.77 1.59 -0.22
C GLY A 6 0.88 2.22 -1.29
N ILE A 7 1.40 2.39 -2.51
CA ILE A 7 0.61 2.82 -3.67
C ILE A 7 0.21 1.58 -4.44
N VAL A 8 -1.09 1.34 -4.55
CA VAL A 8 -1.67 0.19 -5.27
C VAL A 8 -2.61 0.66 -6.38
N GLY A 9 -2.84 -0.18 -7.36
CA GLY A 9 -3.74 0.07 -8.48
C GLY A 9 -3.44 -0.88 -9.64
N LEU A 10 -4.33 -0.92 -10.63
CA LEU A 10 -4.14 -1.71 -11.84
C LEU A 10 -2.92 -1.21 -12.65
N PRO A 11 -2.40 -1.99 -13.60
CA PRO A 11 -1.35 -1.52 -14.50
C PRO A 11 -1.78 -0.26 -15.28
N ASN A 12 -0.81 0.60 -15.59
CA ASN A 12 -0.99 1.81 -16.41
C ASN A 12 -1.95 2.90 -15.85
N VAL A 13 -2.31 2.83 -14.56
CA VAL A 13 -3.13 3.88 -13.91
C VAL A 13 -2.30 5.10 -13.46
N GLY A 14 -0.96 5.02 -13.55
CA GLY A 14 -0.06 6.13 -13.19
C GLY A 14 0.64 5.98 -11.82
N LYS A 15 0.69 4.78 -11.22
CA LYS A 15 1.34 4.55 -9.92
C LYS A 15 2.79 5.05 -9.88
N SER A 16 3.62 4.59 -10.80
CA SER A 16 5.04 4.97 -10.85
C SER A 16 5.22 6.45 -11.20
N THR A 17 4.29 7.05 -11.94
CA THR A 17 4.27 8.49 -12.22
C THR A 17 4.03 9.28 -10.93
N LEU A 18 3.01 8.90 -10.15
CA LEU A 18 2.73 9.49 -8.84
C LEU A 18 3.91 9.30 -7.88
N PHE A 19 4.42 8.06 -7.78
CA PHE A 19 5.58 7.76 -6.95
C PHE A 19 6.78 8.62 -7.31
N ASN A 20 7.12 8.74 -8.60
CA ASN A 20 8.22 9.57 -9.07
C ASN A 20 7.97 11.06 -8.80
N ALA A 21 6.75 11.55 -8.98
CA ALA A 21 6.40 12.93 -8.67
C ALA A 21 6.58 13.24 -7.18
N LEU A 22 6.16 12.34 -6.30
CA LEU A 22 6.31 12.48 -4.85
C LEU A 22 7.78 12.40 -4.41
N THR A 23 8.57 11.51 -5.00
CA THR A 23 9.95 11.23 -4.58
C THR A 23 10.99 12.11 -5.29
N ASN A 24 10.77 12.56 -6.53
CA ASN A 24 11.71 13.40 -7.26
C ASN A 24 11.84 14.79 -6.66
N SER A 25 10.78 15.37 -6.11
CA SER A 25 10.85 16.62 -5.38
C SER A 25 11.68 16.51 -4.08
N SER A 26 11.83 15.31 -3.55
CA SER A 26 12.59 15.05 -2.31
C SER A 26 14.03 14.62 -2.57
N LYS A 27 14.43 14.21 -3.79
CA LYS A 27 15.83 13.83 -4.08
C LYS A 27 16.80 14.99 -3.84
N ALA A 28 16.41 16.22 -4.16
CA ALA A 28 17.21 17.42 -3.88
C ALA A 28 17.31 17.72 -2.36
N GLN A 29 16.28 17.35 -1.58
CA GLN A 29 16.26 17.54 -0.12
C GLN A 29 16.78 16.31 0.64
N ALA A 30 16.67 15.10 0.08
CA ALA A 30 17.11 13.85 0.69
C ALA A 30 18.65 13.77 0.82
N ALA A 31 19.39 14.48 -0.01
CA ALA A 31 20.86 14.59 0.13
C ALA A 31 21.31 15.13 1.50
N ASN A 32 20.42 15.76 2.26
CA ASN A 32 20.68 16.31 3.59
C ASN A 32 20.15 15.47 4.75
N PHE A 33 19.51 14.32 4.48
CA PHE A 33 19.02 13.40 5.51
C PHE A 33 19.97 12.21 5.65
N PRO A 34 20.60 12.00 6.82
CA PRO A 34 21.34 10.78 7.09
C PRO A 34 20.35 9.62 7.15
N PHE A 35 20.68 8.48 6.50
CA PHE A 35 19.92 7.23 6.44
C PHE A 35 18.83 7.08 5.36
N CYS A 36 18.86 7.81 4.27
CA CYS A 36 18.04 7.46 3.10
C CYS A 36 18.66 6.26 2.37
N THR A 37 18.16 5.07 2.66
CA THR A 37 18.42 3.89 1.82
C THR A 37 17.54 4.00 0.59
N ILE A 38 18.13 4.09 -0.60
CA ILE A 38 17.39 4.10 -1.87
C ILE A 38 17.14 2.65 -2.26
N ASP A 39 16.04 2.09 -1.77
CA ASP A 39 15.48 0.88 -2.37
C ASP A 39 14.71 1.31 -3.63
N PRO A 40 14.84 0.63 -4.79
CA PRO A 40 14.24 1.08 -6.04
C PRO A 40 12.72 1.32 -5.99
N ASN A 41 12.05 0.76 -5.00
CA ASN A 41 10.59 0.86 -4.82
C ASN A 41 10.17 1.60 -3.54
N ILE A 42 11.08 2.21 -2.80
CA ILE A 42 10.78 2.95 -1.57
C ILE A 42 11.32 4.37 -1.67
N GLY A 43 10.43 5.35 -1.51
CA GLY A 43 10.78 6.76 -1.47
C GLY A 43 10.44 7.38 -0.12
N VAL A 44 11.41 8.03 0.53
CA VAL A 44 11.20 8.74 1.80
C VAL A 44 11.04 10.23 1.52
N VAL A 45 9.91 10.78 1.95
CA VAL A 45 9.53 12.17 1.68
C VAL A 45 9.34 12.92 3.01
N PRO A 46 9.96 14.09 3.20
CA PRO A 46 9.68 14.91 4.37
C PRO A 46 8.25 15.49 4.28
N VAL A 47 7.52 15.44 5.38
CA VAL A 47 6.18 16.02 5.47
C VAL A 47 6.29 17.50 5.79
N PRO A 48 5.81 18.42 4.92
CA PRO A 48 5.77 19.83 5.21
C PRO A 48 4.87 20.11 6.43
N ASP A 49 5.38 20.84 7.41
CA ASP A 49 4.59 21.23 8.59
C ASP A 49 4.94 22.69 8.98
N TYR A 50 4.04 23.62 8.68
CA TYR A 50 4.22 25.05 8.99
C TYR A 50 4.32 25.32 10.50
N ARG A 51 3.76 24.45 11.35
CA ARG A 51 3.86 24.59 12.80
C ARG A 51 5.29 24.48 13.30
N LEU A 52 6.13 23.69 12.61
CA LEU A 52 7.55 23.61 12.92
C LEU A 52 8.27 24.93 12.63
N ASP A 53 7.85 25.68 11.61
CA ASP A 53 8.45 26.99 11.30
C ASP A 53 8.16 28.00 12.41
N GLU A 54 6.96 28.00 12.96
CA GLU A 54 6.60 28.86 14.10
C GLU A 54 7.33 28.43 15.38
N LEU A 55 7.43 27.15 15.65
CA LEU A 55 8.19 26.63 16.80
C LEU A 55 9.68 26.99 16.72
N VAL A 56 10.28 26.92 15.53
CA VAL A 56 11.67 27.32 15.31
C VAL A 56 11.89 28.78 15.65
N LYS A 57 10.96 29.68 15.25
CA LYS A 57 11.03 31.11 15.59
C LYS A 57 10.95 31.36 17.11
N ILE A 58 10.05 30.66 17.79
CA ILE A 58 9.84 30.81 19.24
C ILE A 58 11.05 30.29 20.03
N SER A 59 11.56 29.11 19.64
CA SER A 59 12.62 28.41 20.36
C SER A 59 14.05 28.78 19.92
N ASN A 60 14.20 29.61 18.88
CA ASN A 60 15.49 29.93 18.24
C ASN A 60 16.31 28.68 17.90
N SER A 61 15.64 27.62 17.40
CA SER A 61 16.26 26.33 17.12
C SER A 61 17.24 26.44 15.93
N LYS A 62 18.44 25.89 16.08
CA LYS A 62 19.46 25.87 15.02
C LYS A 62 19.15 24.91 13.88
N LYS A 63 18.25 23.92 14.11
CA LYS A 63 17.92 22.88 13.14
C LYS A 63 16.43 22.55 13.20
N LYS A 64 15.81 22.47 12.03
CA LYS A 64 14.46 21.97 11.82
C LYS A 64 14.53 20.58 11.17
N ILE A 65 13.83 19.60 11.72
CA ILE A 65 13.75 18.26 11.16
C ILE A 65 12.27 17.91 11.03
N ASN A 66 11.80 17.78 9.79
CA ASN A 66 10.44 17.34 9.51
C ASN A 66 10.30 15.85 9.77
N THR A 67 9.10 15.42 10.14
CA THR A 67 8.77 13.99 10.08
C THR A 67 8.79 13.51 8.64
N THR A 68 8.93 12.20 8.43
CA THR A 68 8.98 11.61 7.10
C THR A 68 7.90 10.57 6.92
N ILE A 69 7.43 10.44 5.69
CA ILE A 69 6.58 9.35 5.22
C ILE A 69 7.34 8.56 4.15
N SER A 70 7.23 7.25 4.21
CA SER A 70 7.81 6.37 3.20
C SER A 70 6.72 5.89 2.25
N PHE A 71 6.87 6.19 0.96
CA PHE A 71 6.03 5.65 -0.09
C PHE A 71 6.67 4.38 -0.65
N VAL A 72 5.84 3.37 -0.88
CA VAL A 72 6.24 2.09 -1.50
C VAL A 72 5.45 1.93 -2.78
N ASP A 73 6.14 1.85 -3.93
CA ASP A 73 5.51 1.50 -5.21
C ASP A 73 5.29 -0.01 -5.24
N ILE A 74 4.05 -0.42 -4.94
CA ILE A 74 3.66 -1.83 -4.95
C ILE A 74 3.30 -2.19 -6.40
N ALA A 75 3.96 -3.21 -6.93
CA ALA A 75 3.73 -3.69 -8.30
C ALA A 75 2.23 -3.91 -8.55
N GLY A 76 1.75 -3.44 -9.71
CA GLY A 76 0.33 -3.47 -10.05
C GLY A 76 -0.27 -4.86 -9.97
N LEU A 77 -1.47 -4.92 -9.44
CA LEU A 77 -2.27 -6.13 -9.37
C LEU A 77 -2.82 -6.45 -10.76
N VAL A 78 -2.71 -7.69 -11.19
CA VAL A 78 -3.35 -8.22 -12.40
C VAL A 78 -4.50 -9.10 -11.93
N GLU A 79 -5.65 -9.00 -12.57
CA GLU A 79 -6.82 -9.83 -12.30
C GLU A 79 -6.43 -11.32 -12.21
N GLY A 80 -6.88 -12.02 -11.17
CA GLY A 80 -6.51 -13.41 -10.92
C GLY A 80 -5.15 -13.63 -10.24
N ALA A 81 -4.51 -12.58 -9.75
CA ALA A 81 -3.21 -12.65 -9.06
C ALA A 81 -3.26 -13.51 -7.78
N SER A 82 -4.42 -13.60 -7.14
CA SER A 82 -4.65 -14.47 -5.96
C SER A 82 -4.61 -15.95 -6.31
N LYS A 83 -4.92 -16.33 -7.56
CA LYS A 83 -4.93 -17.73 -8.04
C LYS A 83 -3.61 -18.15 -8.69
N GLY A 84 -2.67 -17.22 -8.92
CA GLY A 84 -1.38 -17.46 -9.56
C GLY A 84 -0.25 -17.71 -8.57
N GLU A 85 0.51 -18.79 -8.77
CA GLU A 85 1.72 -19.06 -7.99
C GLU A 85 2.76 -17.95 -8.23
N GLY A 86 2.96 -17.07 -7.23
CA GLY A 86 4.14 -16.21 -7.13
C GLY A 86 3.91 -14.70 -7.13
N LEU A 87 3.17 -14.09 -8.08
CA LEU A 87 3.02 -12.62 -8.17
C LEU A 87 2.00 -12.07 -7.17
N GLY A 88 0.87 -12.74 -6.98
CA GLY A 88 -0.15 -12.35 -6.00
C GLY A 88 0.36 -12.42 -4.57
N ASN A 89 1.12 -13.47 -4.22
CA ASN A 89 1.71 -13.60 -2.89
C ASN A 89 2.74 -12.50 -2.57
N LYS A 90 3.49 -12.00 -3.57
CA LYS A 90 4.42 -10.87 -3.40
C LYS A 90 3.68 -9.55 -3.19
N PHE A 91 2.62 -9.30 -3.98
CA PHE A 91 1.76 -8.13 -3.82
C PHE A 91 1.20 -8.06 -2.39
N LEU A 92 0.64 -9.16 -1.91
CA LEU A 92 0.05 -9.26 -0.59
C LEU A 92 1.07 -9.13 0.55
N SER A 93 2.30 -9.64 0.36
CA SER A 93 3.35 -9.45 1.35
C SER A 93 3.71 -7.97 1.48
N HIS A 94 3.77 -7.23 0.37
CA HIS A 94 4.07 -5.79 0.40
C HIS A 94 2.94 -4.97 1.04
N ILE A 95 1.66 -5.32 0.78
CA ILE A 95 0.52 -4.65 1.46
C ILE A 95 0.60 -4.84 2.97
N ARG A 96 1.01 -6.00 3.46
CA ARG A 96 1.12 -6.28 4.90
C ARG A 96 2.28 -5.56 5.59
N GLU A 97 3.23 -5.02 4.84
CA GLU A 97 4.40 -4.30 5.35
C GLU A 97 4.18 -2.79 5.46
N VAL A 98 3.02 -2.28 5.01
CA VAL A 98 2.68 -0.86 5.04
C VAL A 98 1.60 -0.55 6.07
N ASP A 99 1.60 0.69 6.57
CA ASP A 99 0.65 1.16 7.58
C ASP A 99 -0.66 1.67 6.96
N ALA A 100 -0.61 2.09 5.69
CA ALA A 100 -1.77 2.51 4.92
C ALA A 100 -1.58 2.23 3.43
N VAL A 101 -2.68 2.17 2.69
CA VAL A 101 -2.71 1.94 1.25
C VAL A 101 -3.34 3.14 0.55
N ILE A 102 -2.68 3.65 -0.49
CA ILE A 102 -3.22 4.62 -1.43
C ILE A 102 -3.68 3.86 -2.66
N HIS A 103 -4.97 3.81 -2.88
CA HIS A 103 -5.56 3.15 -4.02
C HIS A 103 -5.66 4.14 -5.20
N LEU A 104 -4.89 3.89 -6.24
CA LEU A 104 -4.87 4.74 -7.45
C LEU A 104 -5.75 4.12 -8.54
N ILE A 105 -6.77 4.87 -8.96
CA ILE A 105 -7.78 4.45 -9.94
C ILE A 105 -7.70 5.35 -11.16
N ARG A 106 -7.83 4.77 -12.34
CA ARG A 106 -7.85 5.51 -13.60
C ARG A 106 -9.26 6.07 -13.87
N CYS A 107 -9.36 7.40 -13.92
CA CYS A 107 -10.61 8.12 -14.21
C CYS A 107 -10.53 8.94 -15.51
N PHE A 108 -9.52 8.72 -16.35
CA PHE A 108 -9.30 9.45 -17.59
C PHE A 108 -9.18 8.51 -18.78
N ASP A 109 -9.66 8.95 -19.93
CA ASP A 109 -9.42 8.29 -21.22
C ASP A 109 -8.18 8.85 -21.90
N SER A 110 -7.45 7.97 -22.59
CA SER A 110 -6.29 8.34 -23.40
C SER A 110 -6.01 7.23 -24.41
N ASP A 111 -5.88 7.59 -25.67
CA ASP A 111 -5.53 6.68 -26.74
C ASP A 111 -4.05 6.25 -26.67
N ASP A 112 -3.22 7.09 -26.06
CA ASP A 112 -1.76 6.85 -25.93
C ASP A 112 -1.43 5.88 -24.80
N ILE A 113 -2.33 5.67 -23.83
CA ILE A 113 -2.08 4.85 -22.64
C ILE A 113 -3.00 3.64 -22.68
N GLN A 114 -2.41 2.48 -23.00
CA GLN A 114 -3.14 1.22 -23.05
C GLN A 114 -3.81 0.90 -21.72
N ASN A 115 -5.11 0.66 -21.73
CA ASN A 115 -5.84 0.18 -20.56
C ASN A 115 -5.79 -1.34 -20.48
N VAL A 116 -5.87 -1.91 -19.27
CA VAL A 116 -5.95 -3.36 -19.06
C VAL A 116 -7.29 -3.89 -19.56
N ASN A 117 -8.35 -3.13 -19.31
CA ASN A 117 -9.71 -3.44 -19.74
C ASN A 117 -10.09 -2.63 -20.99
N PRO A 118 -11.02 -3.09 -21.82
CA PRO A 118 -11.42 -2.39 -23.05
C PRO A 118 -11.96 -0.98 -22.81
N THR A 119 -12.55 -0.74 -21.64
CA THR A 119 -13.17 0.54 -21.27
C THR A 119 -12.63 1.02 -19.94
N VAL A 120 -12.51 2.33 -19.76
CA VAL A 120 -12.22 2.94 -18.46
C VAL A 120 -13.48 2.88 -17.59
N ASP A 121 -13.40 2.18 -16.48
CA ASP A 121 -14.48 2.05 -15.50
C ASP A 121 -13.86 2.04 -14.10
N PRO A 122 -13.85 3.21 -13.42
CA PRO A 122 -13.22 3.35 -12.11
C PRO A 122 -13.85 2.49 -11.01
N ILE A 123 -15.18 2.25 -11.10
CA ILE A 123 -15.89 1.45 -10.09
C ILE A 123 -15.50 -0.02 -10.21
N ARG A 124 -15.56 -0.57 -11.42
CA ARG A 124 -15.10 -1.93 -11.70
C ARG A 124 -13.64 -2.13 -11.29
N ASP A 125 -12.77 -1.18 -11.61
CA ASP A 125 -11.34 -1.27 -11.30
C ASP A 125 -11.10 -1.24 -9.77
N LEU A 126 -11.92 -0.50 -9.02
CA LEU A 126 -11.94 -0.52 -7.55
C LEU A 126 -12.37 -1.90 -7.03
N GLU A 127 -13.49 -2.41 -7.50
CA GLU A 127 -14.06 -3.69 -7.09
C GLU A 127 -13.10 -4.86 -7.35
N ILE A 128 -12.36 -4.85 -8.46
CA ILE A 128 -11.35 -5.87 -8.76
C ILE A 128 -10.29 -5.91 -7.66
N ILE A 129 -9.74 -4.76 -7.26
CA ILE A 129 -8.69 -4.71 -6.26
C ILE A 129 -9.21 -5.08 -4.87
N GLU A 130 -10.40 -4.60 -4.49
CA GLU A 130 -11.05 -4.95 -3.21
C GLU A 130 -11.33 -6.44 -3.14
N THR A 131 -11.82 -7.04 -4.23
CA THR A 131 -12.04 -8.49 -4.31
C THR A 131 -10.74 -9.29 -4.13
N GLU A 132 -9.67 -8.90 -4.82
CA GLU A 132 -8.38 -9.58 -4.71
C GLU A 132 -7.79 -9.44 -3.29
N MET A 133 -7.94 -8.28 -2.65
CA MET A 133 -7.52 -8.08 -1.26
C MET A 133 -8.34 -8.97 -0.30
N SER A 134 -9.65 -9.03 -0.49
CA SER A 134 -10.55 -9.86 0.33
C SER A 134 -10.26 -11.35 0.18
N LEU A 135 -10.00 -11.82 -1.05
CA LEU A 135 -9.58 -13.21 -1.32
C LEU A 135 -8.27 -13.55 -0.61
N ALA A 136 -7.35 -12.63 -0.60
CA ALA A 136 -6.07 -12.79 0.08
C ALA A 136 -6.19 -12.86 1.60
N ASP A 137 -7.06 -12.05 2.17
CA ASP A 137 -7.36 -12.09 3.60
C ASP A 137 -8.05 -13.41 3.97
N LEU A 138 -9.00 -13.85 3.14
CA LEU A 138 -9.65 -15.15 3.30
C LEU A 138 -8.64 -16.31 3.30
N GLU A 139 -7.70 -16.32 2.34
CA GLU A 139 -6.64 -17.33 2.28
C GLU A 139 -5.75 -17.31 3.54
N SER A 140 -5.45 -16.11 4.03
CA SER A 140 -4.65 -15.94 5.25
C SER A 140 -5.35 -16.46 6.49
N ILE A 141 -6.64 -16.20 6.61
CA ILE A 141 -7.49 -16.68 7.70
C ILE A 141 -7.59 -18.20 7.62
N GLN A 142 -7.86 -18.76 6.43
CA GLN A 142 -7.95 -20.19 6.21
C GLN A 142 -6.66 -20.92 6.60
N LYS A 143 -5.50 -20.41 6.18
CA LYS A 143 -4.19 -20.98 6.57
C LYS A 143 -3.96 -20.98 8.08
N ARG A 144 -4.50 -20.00 8.80
CA ARG A 144 -4.41 -19.93 10.26
C ARG A 144 -5.35 -20.95 10.92
N LEU A 145 -6.57 -21.08 10.41
CA LEU A 145 -7.55 -22.09 10.86
C LEU A 145 -7.02 -23.52 10.65
N ASP A 146 -6.44 -23.82 9.49
CA ASP A 146 -5.88 -25.14 9.17
C ASP A 146 -4.68 -25.50 10.05
N LYS A 147 -3.80 -24.54 10.33
CA LYS A 147 -2.66 -24.75 11.26
C LYS A 147 -3.12 -25.01 12.68
N LYS A 148 -4.23 -24.45 13.08
CA LYS A 148 -4.82 -24.54 14.39
C LYS A 148 -5.45 -25.91 14.65
N ASN A 149 -6.14 -26.50 13.67
CA ASN A 149 -6.68 -27.86 13.78
C ASN A 149 -5.61 -28.90 14.13
N LYS A 150 -4.31 -28.51 14.05
CA LYS A 150 -3.15 -29.33 14.43
C LYS A 150 -2.57 -29.02 15.82
N LYS A 151 -3.02 -27.95 16.50
CA LYS A 151 -2.52 -27.56 17.84
C LYS A 151 -3.70 -27.02 18.66
N ASN A 152 -3.89 -27.56 19.88
CA ASN A 152 -4.88 -27.06 20.86
C ASN A 152 -4.63 -25.58 21.15
N ASN A 153 -5.45 -24.69 20.63
CA ASN A 153 -5.35 -23.25 20.84
C ASN A 153 -6.65 -22.68 21.43
N ASP A 154 -6.51 -21.50 22.02
CA ASP A 154 -7.47 -20.68 22.72
C ASP A 154 -8.80 -20.49 21.96
N GLU A 155 -9.89 -20.82 22.61
CA GLU A 155 -11.26 -20.78 22.06
C GLU A 155 -11.68 -19.37 21.62
N ASN A 156 -11.18 -18.31 22.30
CA ASN A 156 -11.44 -16.93 21.95
C ASN A 156 -10.82 -16.52 20.60
N GLN A 157 -9.58 -16.98 20.32
CA GLN A 157 -8.95 -16.71 19.03
C GLN A 157 -9.70 -17.37 17.87
N ASN A 158 -10.37 -18.48 18.16
CA ASN A 158 -11.15 -19.23 17.17
C ASN A 158 -12.40 -18.45 16.75
N GLN A 159 -13.14 -17.95 17.71
CA GLN A 159 -14.34 -17.15 17.44
C GLN A 159 -14.01 -15.87 16.66
N ILE A 160 -12.85 -15.25 16.92
CA ILE A 160 -12.40 -14.08 16.18
C ILE A 160 -12.08 -14.43 14.72
N LEU A 161 -11.37 -15.54 14.47
CA LEU A 161 -11.03 -15.99 13.13
C LEU A 161 -12.28 -16.40 12.33
N ASP A 162 -13.23 -17.11 12.95
CA ASP A 162 -14.49 -17.50 12.31
C ASP A 162 -15.34 -16.26 11.94
N ARG A 163 -15.39 -15.27 12.83
CA ARG A 163 -16.07 -13.99 12.53
C ARG A 163 -15.38 -13.22 11.40
N ALA A 164 -14.05 -13.16 11.40
CA ALA A 164 -13.29 -12.51 10.34
C ALA A 164 -13.48 -13.21 8.98
N GLN A 165 -13.53 -14.55 8.96
CA GLN A 165 -13.83 -15.32 7.75
C GLN A 165 -15.22 -14.99 7.19
N ASN A 166 -16.23 -14.97 8.06
CA ASN A 166 -17.59 -14.64 7.66
C ASN A 166 -17.71 -13.21 7.11
N LEU A 167 -17.00 -12.23 7.70
CA LEU A 167 -16.97 -10.86 7.20
C LEU A 167 -16.30 -10.77 5.83
N SER A 168 -15.17 -11.45 5.62
CA SER A 168 -14.49 -11.48 4.33
C SER A 168 -15.36 -12.09 3.23
N LEU A 169 -16.13 -13.14 3.54
CA LEU A 169 -17.04 -13.78 2.59
C LEU A 169 -18.26 -12.91 2.21
N ILE A 170 -18.65 -11.95 3.05
CA ILE A 170 -19.76 -11.03 2.74
C ILE A 170 -19.34 -9.99 1.68
N HIS A 171 -18.05 -9.66 1.61
CA HIS A 171 -17.50 -8.64 0.71
C HIS A 171 -16.95 -9.20 -0.61
N ILE A 172 -17.00 -10.50 -0.84
CA ILE A 172 -16.65 -11.20 -2.08
C ILE A 172 -17.90 -11.55 -2.87
#